data_049db57cdc4011ae9ed79283bdf47cb1
#
_entry.id   049db57cdc4011ae9ed79283bdf47cb1
#
_cell.length_a   1.000
_cell.length_b   1.000
_cell.length_c   1.000
_cell.angle_alpha   90.00
_cell.angle_beta   90.00
_cell.angle_gamma   90.00
#
_symmetry.space_group_name_H-M   'P 1'
#
loop_
_entity.id
_entity.type
_entity.pdbx_description
1 polymer ?
#
loop_
_entity_poly.entity_id
_entity_poly.type
_entity_poly.pdbx_seq_one_letter_code
_entity_poly.pdbx_strand_id
1 'polypeptide(L)'
;MTSESIRPGSASSIVDLMVPLRRYARSLTRDSLRADDLVHDALVRALESGQIHRPNTNLRTWMMTVLHNVFIDEQRRKRVESRHAETLVQMSEEVAPPAQEAQVRLAQIRRAFLTLPEEQRAALHLVTLEGMAYADAAAVLGIPIGTLMSRLGRGRAALRAFEEGERVLPEREPQPAERPRLRLVPSQDKAGTGLGGRAAGKS
;
A
#
# COMPACT_ATOMS: atom_id res chain seq x y z
N MET A 1 20.06 -35.79 -15.58
CA MET A 1 18.98 -34.76 -15.66
C MET A 1 19.00 -34.03 -14.34
N THR A 2 19.71 -32.92 -14.31
CA THR A 2 20.04 -32.16 -13.10
C THR A 2 18.97 -31.11 -12.87
N SER A 3 18.21 -31.28 -11.80
CA SER A 3 17.23 -30.28 -11.34
C SER A 3 18.01 -29.09 -10.78
N GLU A 4 18.07 -28.03 -11.53
CA GLU A 4 18.66 -26.75 -11.11
C GLU A 4 17.73 -26.10 -10.11
N SER A 5 18.03 -26.29 -8.83
CA SER A 5 17.37 -25.59 -7.72
C SER A 5 17.64 -24.10 -7.86
N ILE A 6 16.62 -23.35 -8.23
CA ILE A 6 16.64 -21.88 -8.25
C ILE A 6 16.90 -21.41 -6.81
N ARG A 7 18.13 -21.00 -6.54
CA ARG A 7 18.52 -20.38 -5.27
C ARG A 7 17.87 -19.00 -5.18
N PRO A 8 17.16 -18.65 -4.09
CA PRO A 8 16.72 -17.28 -3.87
C PRO A 8 17.96 -16.44 -3.51
N GLY A 9 18.43 -15.63 -4.44
CA GLY A 9 19.60 -14.75 -4.21
C GLY A 9 20.41 -14.39 -5.44
N SER A 10 20.07 -14.89 -6.64
CA SER A 10 20.73 -14.42 -7.87
C SER A 10 20.30 -12.97 -8.13
N ALA A 11 21.27 -12.10 -8.40
CA ALA A 11 21.04 -10.71 -8.82
C ALA A 11 20.10 -10.69 -10.03
N SER A 12 18.80 -10.50 -9.78
CA SER A 12 17.80 -10.36 -10.82
C SER A 12 18.16 -9.15 -11.66
N SER A 13 18.28 -9.34 -12.96
CA SER A 13 18.39 -8.21 -13.90
C SER A 13 17.11 -7.37 -13.82
N ILE A 14 17.20 -6.07 -14.10
CA ILE A 14 16.00 -5.21 -14.24
C ILE A 14 15.05 -5.81 -15.27
N VAL A 15 15.55 -6.46 -16.30
CA VAL A 15 14.74 -7.12 -17.33
C VAL A 15 13.88 -8.23 -16.73
N ASP A 16 14.43 -9.02 -15.80
CA ASP A 16 13.69 -10.10 -15.12
C ASP A 16 12.56 -9.54 -14.22
N LEU A 17 12.71 -8.29 -13.77
CA LEU A 17 11.72 -7.61 -12.93
C LEU A 17 10.59 -6.96 -13.72
N MET A 18 10.69 -6.83 -15.05
CA MET A 18 9.65 -6.16 -15.85
C MET A 18 8.29 -6.81 -15.71
N VAL A 19 8.21 -8.14 -15.74
CA VAL A 19 6.94 -8.87 -15.60
C VAL A 19 6.33 -8.71 -14.21
N PRO A 20 7.07 -8.94 -13.11
CA PRO A 20 6.61 -8.65 -11.75
C PRO A 20 6.14 -7.21 -11.55
N LEU A 21 6.93 -6.22 -12.01
CA LEU A 21 6.59 -4.80 -11.88
C LEU A 21 5.30 -4.44 -12.60
N ARG A 22 5.13 -4.89 -13.86
CA ARG A 22 3.87 -4.67 -14.62
C ARG A 22 2.68 -5.32 -13.93
N ARG A 23 2.83 -6.54 -13.40
CA ARG A 23 1.76 -7.22 -12.65
C ARG A 23 1.34 -6.41 -11.43
N TYR A 24 2.34 -5.93 -10.67
CA TYR A 24 2.08 -5.11 -9.50
C TYR A 24 1.44 -3.77 -9.87
N ALA A 25 1.97 -3.08 -10.87
CA ALA A 25 1.40 -1.83 -11.37
C ALA A 25 -0.07 -2.00 -11.82
N ARG A 26 -0.41 -3.08 -12.56
CA ARG A 26 -1.79 -3.40 -12.94
C ARG A 26 -2.70 -3.66 -11.74
N SER A 27 -2.16 -4.29 -10.70
CA SER A 27 -2.93 -4.49 -9.47
C SER A 27 -3.23 -3.18 -8.75
N LEU A 28 -2.38 -2.16 -8.87
CA LEU A 28 -2.57 -0.84 -8.27
C LEU A 28 -3.50 0.04 -9.12
N THR A 29 -3.22 0.17 -10.41
CA THR A 29 -3.90 1.12 -11.32
C THR A 29 -5.23 0.61 -11.84
N ARG A 30 -5.43 -0.73 -11.93
CA ARG A 30 -6.56 -1.42 -12.60
C ARG A 30 -6.65 -1.13 -14.10
N ASP A 31 -5.66 -0.52 -14.68
CA ASP A 31 -5.59 -0.10 -16.06
C ASP A 31 -4.23 -0.48 -16.64
N SER A 32 -4.20 -1.04 -17.85
CA SER A 32 -2.97 -1.54 -18.46
C SER A 32 -2.06 -0.41 -18.96
N LEU A 33 -2.64 0.66 -19.54
CA LEU A 33 -1.86 1.80 -20.03
C LEU A 33 -1.23 2.55 -18.86
N ARG A 34 -2.04 2.88 -17.84
CA ARG A 34 -1.53 3.52 -16.62
C ARG A 34 -0.52 2.67 -15.87
N ALA A 35 -0.64 1.33 -15.94
CA ALA A 35 0.34 0.44 -15.35
C ALA A 35 1.69 0.50 -16.08
N ASP A 36 1.68 0.57 -17.41
CA ASP A 36 2.90 0.70 -18.20
C ASP A 36 3.57 2.07 -17.98
N ASP A 37 2.80 3.15 -17.90
CA ASP A 37 3.29 4.49 -17.54
C ASP A 37 3.93 4.49 -16.15
N LEU A 38 3.24 3.91 -15.15
CA LEU A 38 3.76 3.79 -13.80
C LEU A 38 5.07 3.02 -13.71
N VAL A 39 5.20 1.93 -14.47
CA VAL A 39 6.46 1.16 -14.56
C VAL A 39 7.55 2.01 -15.20
N HIS A 40 7.23 2.75 -16.27
CA HIS A 40 8.18 3.64 -16.92
C HIS A 40 8.71 4.70 -15.95
N ASP A 41 7.83 5.41 -15.25
CA ASP A 41 8.21 6.43 -14.27
C ASP A 41 9.04 5.84 -13.11
N ALA A 42 8.69 4.64 -12.65
CA ALA A 42 9.47 3.95 -11.63
C ALA A 42 10.88 3.60 -12.11
N LEU A 43 11.04 3.18 -13.36
CA LEU A 43 12.34 2.89 -13.96
C LEU A 43 13.20 4.16 -14.13
N VAL A 44 12.61 5.25 -14.61
CA VAL A 44 13.30 6.54 -14.73
C VAL A 44 13.80 7.00 -13.36
N ARG A 45 12.92 6.98 -12.36
CA ARG A 45 13.28 7.36 -10.98
C ARG A 45 14.35 6.46 -10.37
N ALA A 46 14.31 5.17 -10.70
CA ALA A 46 15.34 4.22 -10.28
C ALA A 46 16.71 4.52 -10.89
N LEU A 47 16.74 4.85 -12.18
CA LEU A 47 17.97 5.23 -12.91
C LEU A 47 18.57 6.53 -12.35
N GLU A 48 17.74 7.55 -12.15
CA GLU A 48 18.13 8.84 -11.59
C GLU A 48 18.71 8.73 -10.17
N SER A 49 18.20 7.77 -9.38
CA SER A 49 18.68 7.57 -8.00
C SER A 49 20.11 7.03 -7.91
N GLY A 50 20.65 6.44 -8.97
CA GLY A 50 21.97 5.78 -9.00
C GLY A 50 22.08 4.55 -8.08
N GLN A 51 20.99 4.10 -7.47
CA GLN A 51 20.99 3.02 -6.46
C GLN A 51 20.86 1.61 -7.06
N ILE A 52 20.61 1.51 -8.36
CA ILE A 52 20.41 0.22 -9.06
C ILE A 52 21.63 -0.72 -8.92
N HIS A 53 22.80 -0.16 -8.76
CA HIS A 53 24.06 -0.91 -8.72
C HIS A 53 24.62 -1.09 -7.29
N ARG A 54 23.86 -0.81 -6.23
CA ARG A 54 24.37 -1.00 -4.87
C ARG A 54 24.52 -2.49 -4.55
N PRO A 55 25.71 -2.94 -4.14
CA PRO A 55 25.91 -4.31 -3.65
C PRO A 55 25.04 -4.54 -2.39
N ASN A 56 24.52 -5.76 -2.23
CA ASN A 56 23.66 -6.19 -1.13
C ASN A 56 22.21 -5.62 -1.07
N THR A 57 21.76 -4.94 -2.10
CA THR A 57 20.36 -4.53 -2.18
C THR A 57 19.54 -5.62 -2.87
N ASN A 58 18.46 -6.08 -2.21
CA ASN A 58 17.47 -6.91 -2.90
C ASN A 58 16.79 -6.03 -3.96
N LEU A 59 17.28 -6.09 -5.19
CA LEU A 59 16.84 -5.24 -6.31
C LEU A 59 15.31 -5.33 -6.50
N ARG A 60 14.73 -6.52 -6.31
CA ARG A 60 13.29 -6.73 -6.46
C ARG A 60 12.50 -5.95 -5.39
N THR A 61 12.83 -6.11 -4.12
CA THR A 61 12.18 -5.40 -3.02
C THR A 61 12.33 -3.89 -3.19
N TRP A 62 13.52 -3.45 -3.56
CA TRP A 62 13.78 -2.04 -3.79
C TRP A 62 12.99 -1.47 -4.97
N MET A 63 12.95 -2.15 -6.12
CA MET A 63 12.16 -1.73 -7.28
C MET A 63 10.66 -1.70 -6.98
N MET A 64 10.14 -2.68 -6.22
CA MET A 64 8.73 -2.66 -5.77
C MET A 64 8.45 -1.45 -4.87
N THR A 65 9.41 -1.08 -4.00
CA THR A 65 9.30 0.14 -3.18
C THR A 65 9.27 1.40 -4.02
N VAL A 66 10.18 1.51 -5.01
CA VAL A 66 10.20 2.67 -5.92
C VAL A 66 8.87 2.80 -6.66
N LEU A 67 8.38 1.71 -7.25
CA LEU A 67 7.10 1.69 -7.98
C LEU A 67 5.92 2.07 -7.06
N HIS A 68 5.87 1.50 -5.86
CA HIS A 68 4.80 1.83 -4.91
C HIS A 68 4.83 3.31 -4.52
N ASN A 69 6.00 3.88 -4.27
CA ASN A 69 6.15 5.29 -3.91
C ASN A 69 5.73 6.22 -5.06
N VAL A 70 6.11 5.91 -6.31
CA VAL A 70 5.66 6.67 -7.49
C VAL A 70 4.14 6.65 -7.57
N PHE A 71 3.51 5.49 -7.39
CA PHE A 71 2.07 5.36 -7.38
C PHE A 71 1.40 6.20 -6.28
N ILE A 72 1.91 6.16 -5.05
CA ILE A 72 1.36 6.95 -3.94
C ILE A 72 1.52 8.46 -4.20
N ASP A 73 2.65 8.89 -4.76
CA ASP A 73 2.90 10.28 -5.12
C ASP A 73 1.91 10.77 -6.19
N GLU A 74 1.60 9.92 -7.20
CA GLU A 74 0.56 10.21 -8.18
C GLU A 74 -0.83 10.31 -7.56
N GLN A 75 -1.18 9.38 -6.67
CA GLN A 75 -2.47 9.40 -5.99
C GLN A 75 -2.63 10.66 -5.12
N ARG A 76 -1.56 11.08 -4.46
CA ARG A 76 -1.55 12.34 -3.69
C ARG A 76 -1.78 13.56 -4.59
N ARG A 77 -1.09 13.63 -5.74
CA ARG A 77 -1.27 14.71 -6.72
C ARG A 77 -2.71 14.74 -7.24
N LYS A 78 -3.26 13.60 -7.66
CA LYS A 78 -4.64 13.48 -8.12
C LYS A 78 -5.67 13.90 -7.06
N ARG A 79 -5.46 13.54 -5.79
CA ARG A 79 -6.33 13.98 -4.69
C ARG A 79 -6.30 15.49 -4.47
N VAL A 80 -5.18 16.15 -4.71
CA VAL A 80 -5.09 17.62 -4.65
C VAL A 80 -5.81 18.22 -5.85
N GLU A 81 -5.64 17.68 -7.04
CA GLU A 81 -6.28 18.14 -8.28
C GLU A 81 -7.78 17.83 -8.31
N SER A 82 -8.23 16.64 -7.85
CA SER A 82 -9.62 16.18 -7.90
C SER A 82 -10.52 16.79 -6.81
N ARG A 83 -10.00 17.60 -5.91
CA ARG A 83 -10.86 18.50 -5.12
C ARG A 83 -11.65 19.48 -6.01
N HIS A 84 -11.38 19.47 -7.31
CA HIS A 84 -12.05 20.29 -8.34
C HIS A 84 -12.75 19.50 -9.45
N ALA A 85 -12.69 18.16 -9.47
CA ALA A 85 -13.41 17.36 -10.48
C ALA A 85 -13.62 15.90 -10.01
N GLU A 86 -14.87 15.45 -9.95
CA GLU A 86 -15.24 14.04 -9.80
C GLU A 86 -14.89 13.29 -11.10
N THR A 87 -13.96 12.35 -11.01
CA THR A 87 -13.59 11.49 -12.16
C THR A 87 -14.04 10.06 -11.90
N LEU A 88 -15.01 9.62 -12.70
CA LEU A 88 -15.46 8.23 -12.79
C LEU A 88 -14.32 7.35 -13.30
N VAL A 89 -13.93 6.36 -12.51
CA VAL A 89 -12.96 5.33 -12.90
C VAL A 89 -13.67 4.32 -13.80
N GLN A 90 -13.41 4.39 -15.11
CA GLN A 90 -13.86 3.36 -16.05
C GLN A 90 -13.00 2.11 -15.88
N MET A 91 -13.66 1.00 -15.57
CA MET A 91 -13.04 -0.33 -15.64
C MET A 91 -13.05 -0.78 -17.11
N SER A 92 -11.88 -0.88 -17.74
CA SER A 92 -11.75 -1.52 -19.03
C SER A 92 -11.98 -3.03 -18.86
N GLU A 93 -13.05 -3.55 -19.42
CA GLU A 93 -13.29 -4.98 -19.55
C GLU A 93 -12.46 -5.52 -20.71
N GLU A 94 -11.43 -6.30 -20.40
CA GLU A 94 -10.79 -7.17 -21.38
C GLU A 94 -11.74 -8.34 -21.67
N VAL A 95 -12.29 -8.37 -22.88
CA VAL A 95 -13.11 -9.49 -23.34
C VAL A 95 -12.21 -10.71 -23.55
N ALA A 96 -12.40 -11.72 -22.73
CA ALA A 96 -11.67 -12.98 -22.84
C ALA A 96 -12.39 -13.93 -23.84
N PRO A 97 -11.63 -14.75 -24.62
CA PRO A 97 -12.20 -15.77 -25.49
C PRO A 97 -12.91 -16.89 -24.70
N PRO A 98 -13.75 -17.74 -25.34
CA PRO A 98 -14.51 -18.79 -24.66
C PRO A 98 -13.57 -19.74 -23.93
N ALA A 99 -13.73 -19.82 -22.64
CA ALA A 99 -12.74 -20.38 -21.75
C ALA A 99 -13.24 -21.68 -21.12
N GLN A 100 -12.30 -22.62 -20.92
CA GLN A 100 -12.50 -23.79 -20.07
C GLN A 100 -12.88 -23.31 -18.64
N GLU A 101 -13.62 -24.13 -17.90
CA GLU A 101 -14.16 -23.81 -16.56
C GLU A 101 -13.11 -23.19 -15.59
N ALA A 102 -11.87 -23.67 -15.65
CA ALA A 102 -10.75 -23.13 -14.90
C ALA A 102 -10.41 -21.67 -15.24
N GLN A 103 -10.55 -21.28 -16.53
CA GLN A 103 -10.28 -19.90 -16.97
C GLN A 103 -11.41 -18.97 -16.54
N VAL A 104 -12.66 -19.44 -16.55
CA VAL A 104 -13.80 -18.68 -16.02
C VAL A 104 -13.61 -18.40 -14.55
N ARG A 105 -13.23 -19.42 -13.77
CA ARG A 105 -12.97 -19.28 -12.34
C ARG A 105 -11.81 -18.31 -12.07
N LEU A 106 -10.73 -18.40 -12.83
CA LEU A 106 -9.60 -17.47 -12.72
C LEU A 106 -10.02 -16.03 -13.02
N ALA A 107 -10.85 -15.81 -14.05
CA ALA A 107 -11.37 -14.50 -14.39
C ALA A 107 -12.27 -13.94 -13.26
N GLN A 108 -13.07 -14.79 -12.62
CA GLN A 108 -13.90 -14.40 -11.47
C GLN A 108 -13.05 -13.97 -10.28
N ILE A 109 -12.02 -14.77 -9.92
CA ILE A 109 -11.09 -14.43 -8.84
C ILE A 109 -10.35 -13.13 -9.14
N ARG A 110 -9.91 -12.93 -10.40
CA ARG A 110 -9.27 -11.68 -10.83
C ARG A 110 -10.22 -10.49 -10.68
N ARG A 111 -11.49 -10.62 -11.05
CA ARG A 111 -12.50 -9.57 -10.83
C ARG A 111 -12.64 -9.25 -9.36
N ALA A 112 -12.85 -10.27 -8.52
CA ALA A 112 -12.97 -10.10 -7.08
C ALA A 112 -11.74 -9.40 -6.48
N PHE A 113 -10.55 -9.83 -6.90
CA PHE A 113 -9.31 -9.19 -6.47
C PHE A 113 -9.25 -7.71 -6.86
N LEU A 114 -9.68 -7.34 -8.06
CA LEU A 114 -9.68 -5.96 -8.52
C LEU A 114 -10.76 -5.09 -7.84
N THR A 115 -11.80 -5.67 -7.25
CA THR A 115 -12.79 -4.90 -6.46
C THR A 115 -12.31 -4.56 -5.06
N LEU A 116 -11.27 -5.25 -4.55
CA LEU A 116 -10.71 -4.96 -3.23
C LEU A 116 -10.23 -3.51 -3.12
N PRO A 117 -10.29 -2.92 -1.92
CA PRO A 117 -9.60 -1.68 -1.62
C PRO A 117 -8.12 -1.78 -1.99
N GLU A 118 -7.56 -0.67 -2.50
CA GLU A 118 -6.18 -0.61 -3.00
C GLU A 118 -5.16 -1.15 -2.01
N GLU A 119 -5.30 -0.78 -0.75
CA GLU A 119 -4.38 -1.19 0.32
C GLU A 119 -4.39 -2.71 0.59
N GLN A 120 -5.57 -3.35 0.50
CA GLN A 120 -5.69 -4.80 0.66
C GLN A 120 -5.14 -5.52 -0.57
N ARG A 121 -5.38 -4.96 -1.75
CA ARG A 121 -4.92 -5.48 -3.03
C ARG A 121 -3.40 -5.42 -3.13
N ALA A 122 -2.78 -4.28 -2.75
CA ALA A 122 -1.33 -4.13 -2.70
C ALA A 122 -0.68 -5.14 -1.75
N ALA A 123 -1.22 -5.29 -0.54
CA ALA A 123 -0.73 -6.25 0.45
C ALA A 123 -0.81 -7.70 -0.04
N LEU A 124 -1.98 -8.10 -0.58
CA LEU A 124 -2.17 -9.44 -1.14
C LEU A 124 -1.24 -9.70 -2.33
N HIS A 125 -1.07 -8.72 -3.22
CA HIS A 125 -0.19 -8.88 -4.37
C HIS A 125 1.24 -9.20 -3.94
N LEU A 126 1.83 -8.36 -3.08
CA LEU A 126 3.22 -8.51 -2.65
C LEU A 126 3.47 -9.84 -1.92
N VAL A 127 2.56 -10.23 -1.03
CA VAL A 127 2.74 -11.45 -0.24
C VAL A 127 2.37 -12.72 -1.01
N THR A 128 1.23 -12.72 -1.73
CA THR A 128 0.68 -13.94 -2.32
C THR A 128 1.17 -14.16 -3.76
N LEU A 129 1.26 -13.12 -4.58
CA LEU A 129 1.66 -13.24 -5.98
C LEU A 129 3.17 -13.08 -6.16
N GLU A 130 3.79 -12.19 -5.39
CA GLU A 130 5.25 -11.97 -5.46
C GLU A 130 6.01 -12.82 -4.43
N GLY A 131 5.34 -13.50 -3.51
CA GLY A 131 5.96 -14.39 -2.52
C GLY A 131 6.88 -13.67 -1.53
N MET A 132 6.67 -12.37 -1.29
CA MET A 132 7.50 -11.59 -0.39
C MET A 132 7.28 -11.97 1.08
N ALA A 133 8.35 -11.96 1.87
CA ALA A 133 8.22 -12.05 3.32
C ALA A 133 7.40 -10.88 3.88
N TYR A 134 6.69 -11.09 4.97
CA TYR A 134 5.81 -10.06 5.56
C TYR A 134 6.58 -8.80 5.92
N ALA A 135 7.81 -8.94 6.45
CA ALA A 135 8.65 -7.80 6.76
C ALA A 135 9.00 -6.97 5.52
N ASP A 136 9.36 -7.64 4.42
CA ASP A 136 9.71 -6.97 3.16
C ASP A 136 8.49 -6.29 2.53
N ALA A 137 7.34 -6.97 2.49
CA ALA A 137 6.10 -6.38 1.98
C ALA A 137 5.65 -5.18 2.81
N ALA A 138 5.79 -5.24 4.15
CA ALA A 138 5.50 -4.11 5.04
C ALA A 138 6.45 -2.93 4.77
N ALA A 139 7.74 -3.21 4.54
CA ALA A 139 8.72 -2.19 4.18
C ALA A 139 8.42 -1.54 2.82
N VAL A 140 8.05 -2.33 1.80
CA VAL A 140 7.63 -1.82 0.48
C VAL A 140 6.43 -0.88 0.60
N LEU A 141 5.45 -1.24 1.43
CA LEU A 141 4.23 -0.43 1.63
C LEU A 141 4.42 0.72 2.63
N GLY A 142 5.56 0.83 3.30
CA GLY A 142 5.83 1.84 4.32
C GLY A 142 4.90 1.78 5.53
N ILE A 143 4.46 0.57 5.94
CA ILE A 143 3.49 0.36 7.02
C ILE A 143 4.01 -0.61 8.08
N PRO A 144 3.51 -0.55 9.33
CA PRO A 144 3.80 -1.55 10.34
C PRO A 144 3.34 -2.95 9.92
N ILE A 145 4.09 -3.99 10.31
CA ILE A 145 3.77 -5.39 9.97
C ILE A 145 2.37 -5.82 10.46
N GLY A 146 1.93 -5.31 11.61
CA GLY A 146 0.57 -5.57 12.12
C GLY A 146 -0.52 -5.00 11.20
N THR A 147 -0.27 -3.83 10.60
CA THR A 147 -1.16 -3.23 9.60
C THR A 147 -1.19 -4.07 8.33
N LEU A 148 -0.04 -4.57 7.86
CA LEU A 148 0.02 -5.49 6.73
C LEU A 148 -0.81 -6.75 6.99
N MET A 149 -0.63 -7.39 8.16
CA MET A 149 -1.37 -8.60 8.54
C MET A 149 -2.89 -8.36 8.56
N SER A 150 -3.31 -7.22 9.10
CA SER A 150 -4.72 -6.81 9.12
C SER A 150 -5.28 -6.61 7.71
N ARG A 151 -4.54 -5.96 6.80
CA ARG A 151 -4.92 -5.78 5.38
C ARG A 151 -5.02 -7.13 4.66
N LEU A 152 -4.07 -8.03 4.88
CA LEU A 152 -4.08 -9.39 4.33
C LEU A 152 -5.30 -10.18 4.82
N GLY A 153 -5.60 -10.13 6.12
CA GLY A 153 -6.73 -10.81 6.72
C GLY A 153 -8.06 -10.37 6.10
N ARG A 154 -8.27 -9.06 6.01
CA ARG A 154 -9.48 -8.48 5.38
C ARG A 154 -9.59 -8.81 3.90
N GLY A 155 -8.51 -8.67 3.15
CA GLY A 155 -8.52 -8.99 1.73
C GLY A 155 -8.81 -10.47 1.45
N ARG A 156 -8.24 -11.40 2.24
CA ARG A 156 -8.54 -12.83 2.14
C ARG A 156 -9.97 -13.16 2.52
N ALA A 157 -10.52 -12.51 3.54
CA ALA A 157 -11.91 -12.67 3.93
C ALA A 157 -12.86 -12.21 2.81
N ALA A 158 -12.59 -11.06 2.21
CA ALA A 158 -13.39 -10.54 1.10
C ALA A 158 -13.36 -11.46 -0.13
N LEU A 159 -12.20 -12.04 -0.47
CA LEU A 159 -12.10 -12.99 -1.59
C LEU A 159 -12.86 -14.29 -1.31
N ARG A 160 -12.81 -14.82 -0.07
CA ARG A 160 -13.59 -16.00 0.31
C ARG A 160 -15.10 -15.75 0.25
N ALA A 161 -15.54 -14.62 0.79
CA ALA A 161 -16.94 -14.24 0.72
C ALA A 161 -17.45 -14.11 -0.73
N PHE A 162 -16.59 -13.62 -1.63
CA PHE A 162 -16.90 -13.60 -3.05
C PHE A 162 -17.05 -15.01 -3.64
N GLU A 163 -16.15 -15.95 -3.28
CA GLU A 163 -16.24 -17.37 -3.72
C GLU A 163 -17.50 -18.05 -3.18
N GLU A 164 -17.93 -17.71 -1.97
CA GLU A 164 -19.14 -18.25 -1.34
C GLU A 164 -20.43 -17.62 -1.87
N GLY A 165 -20.33 -16.69 -2.84
CA GLY A 165 -21.50 -16.03 -3.45
C GLY A 165 -22.05 -14.87 -2.62
N GLU A 166 -21.39 -14.50 -1.55
CA GLU A 166 -21.74 -13.35 -0.74
C GLU A 166 -21.27 -12.05 -1.42
N ARG A 167 -22.17 -11.15 -1.75
CA ARG A 167 -21.83 -9.80 -2.23
C ARG A 167 -21.24 -9.00 -1.06
N VAL A 168 -19.93 -8.96 -0.95
CA VAL A 168 -19.27 -8.02 -0.04
C VAL A 168 -19.41 -6.62 -0.63
N LEU A 169 -20.29 -5.83 -0.07
CA LEU A 169 -20.29 -4.38 -0.29
C LEU A 169 -18.96 -3.83 0.24
N PRO A 170 -18.28 -2.91 -0.46
CA PRO A 170 -17.06 -2.32 0.04
C PRO A 170 -17.33 -1.70 1.40
N GLU A 171 -16.70 -2.23 2.45
CA GLU A 171 -16.72 -1.58 3.75
C GLU A 171 -16.20 -0.14 3.57
N ARG A 172 -17.00 0.80 4.08
CA ARG A 172 -16.61 2.20 4.22
C ARG A 172 -15.18 2.27 4.73
N GLU A 173 -14.34 3.03 4.04
CA GLU A 173 -13.00 3.35 4.53
C GLU A 173 -13.06 3.66 6.02
N PRO A 174 -12.17 3.09 6.86
CA PRO A 174 -12.09 3.50 8.24
C PRO A 174 -11.76 5.01 8.21
N GLN A 175 -12.69 5.81 8.69
CA GLN A 175 -12.43 7.23 8.91
C GLN A 175 -11.12 7.31 9.68
N PRO A 176 -10.19 8.19 9.30
CA PRO A 176 -8.96 8.38 10.05
C PRO A 176 -9.38 8.63 11.51
N ALA A 177 -8.91 7.75 12.39
CA ALA A 177 -9.20 7.86 13.82
C ALA A 177 -8.95 9.32 14.22
N GLU A 178 -9.98 10.02 14.64
CA GLU A 178 -9.84 11.37 15.20
C GLU A 178 -8.76 11.27 16.27
N ARG A 179 -7.65 11.92 16.00
CA ARG A 179 -6.60 12.03 17.03
C ARG A 179 -7.25 12.63 18.25
N PRO A 180 -7.18 12.00 19.44
CA PRO A 180 -7.75 12.57 20.63
C PRO A 180 -7.18 13.98 20.78
N ARG A 181 -8.05 14.98 20.73
CA ARG A 181 -7.67 16.37 20.98
C ARG A 181 -7.17 16.40 22.42
N LEU A 182 -5.87 16.55 22.58
CA LEU A 182 -5.27 16.82 23.88
C LEU A 182 -5.93 18.08 24.42
N ARG A 183 -6.83 17.92 25.37
CA ARG A 183 -7.39 19.02 26.14
C ARG A 183 -6.29 19.53 27.05
N LEU A 184 -5.70 20.67 26.73
CA LEU A 184 -4.82 21.36 27.65
C LEU A 184 -5.63 21.69 28.91
N VAL A 185 -5.32 20.99 29.97
CA VAL A 185 -5.81 21.33 31.31
C VAL A 185 -5.03 22.57 31.73
N PRO A 186 -5.65 23.73 31.99
CA PRO A 186 -4.91 24.87 32.50
C PRO A 186 -4.34 24.54 33.84
N SER A 187 -3.02 24.73 34.01
CA SER A 187 -2.33 24.63 35.27
C SER A 187 -2.96 25.61 36.25
N GLN A 188 -3.53 25.10 37.33
CA GLN A 188 -3.91 25.93 38.45
C GLN A 188 -2.62 26.39 39.15
N ASP A 189 -2.22 27.61 38.90
CA ASP A 189 -1.22 28.29 39.68
C ASP A 189 -1.70 28.36 41.16
N LYS A 190 -1.05 27.60 42.00
CA LYS A 190 -1.15 27.76 43.43
C LYS A 190 -0.57 29.12 43.79
N ALA A 191 -1.44 30.14 43.94
CA ALA A 191 -1.08 31.39 44.56
C ALA A 191 -0.60 31.12 46.01
N GLY A 192 0.65 31.42 46.21
CA GLY A 192 1.33 31.22 47.45
C GLY A 192 0.76 32.04 48.59
N THR A 193 0.64 31.36 49.68
CA THR A 193 0.42 31.88 51.01
C THR A 193 1.58 32.80 51.43
N GLY A 194 1.32 34.10 51.47
CA GLY A 194 2.25 35.07 52.04
C GLY A 194 2.04 35.16 53.53
N LEU A 195 3.05 34.73 54.24
CA LEU A 195 3.22 34.88 55.69
C LEU A 195 3.37 36.33 56.12
N GLY A 196 2.82 36.57 57.26
CA GLY A 196 2.85 37.77 58.03
C GLY A 196 4.22 38.37 58.40
N GLY A 197 4.19 39.63 58.63
CA GLY A 197 5.26 40.43 59.18
C GLY A 197 4.70 41.47 60.16
N ARG A 198 4.83 41.18 61.41
CA ARG A 198 4.68 42.05 62.59
C ARG A 198 5.73 43.16 62.54
N ALA A 199 5.34 44.36 62.93
CA ALA A 199 6.09 45.32 63.72
C ALA A 199 5.20 46.52 63.99
N ALA A 200 4.73 46.84 65.16
CA ALA A 200 5.26 47.39 66.33
C ALA A 200 5.89 48.81 66.17
N GLY A 201 5.30 49.76 66.77
CA GLY A 201 6.03 50.86 67.33
C GLY A 201 5.49 52.27 67.13
N LYS A 202 4.83 52.73 68.14
CA LYS A 202 5.08 54.00 68.86
C LYS A 202 5.12 55.30 68.02
N SER A 203 4.29 56.19 68.24
CA SER A 203 4.20 57.33 69.22
C SER A 203 3.03 58.15 68.85
#